data_9cfcf69d7df272d28ec724719186d78b
#
_entry.id   9cfcf69d7df272d28ec724719186d78b
#
_cell.length_a   1.000
_cell.length_b   1.000
_cell.length_c   1.000
_cell.angle_alpha   90.00
_cell.angle_beta   90.00
_cell.angle_gamma   90.00
#
_symmetry.space_group_name_H-M   'P 1'
#
loop_
_entity.id
_entity.type
_entity.pdbx_description
1 polymer ?
#
loop_
_entity_poly.entity_id
_entity_poly.type
_entity_poly.pdbx_seq_one_letter_code
_entity_poly.pdbx_strand_id
1 'polypeptide(L)'
;EYGFTREQALRMAASFGGGIGRMRETCGAACGMFLLAGLETGATEGSDREGKAANYALVQELAEEFKRRNGALRCADLLGLSKKEPVISTPEARTEQYYAKRPCARMVEEAARIWSEHLEKQKK
;
A
#
# COMPACT_ATOMS: atom_id res chain seq x y z
N GLU A 1 -17.74 2.46 -3.80
CA GLU A 1 -18.12 2.74 -2.42
C GLU A 1 -17.72 4.13 -1.94
N TYR A 2 -16.57 4.64 -2.39
CA TYR A 2 -16.07 5.94 -1.95
C TYR A 2 -16.32 7.06 -2.97
N GLY A 3 -17.10 6.77 -4.02
CA GLY A 3 -17.49 7.79 -4.99
C GLY A 3 -16.47 8.08 -6.09
N PHE A 4 -15.41 7.28 -6.18
CA PHE A 4 -14.38 7.45 -7.22
C PHE A 4 -14.67 6.54 -8.41
N THR A 5 -14.38 7.04 -9.63
CA THR A 5 -14.40 6.21 -10.82
C THR A 5 -13.16 5.32 -10.84
N ARG A 6 -13.18 4.28 -11.67
CA ARG A 6 -12.02 3.41 -11.86
C ARG A 6 -10.80 4.22 -12.33
N GLU A 7 -11.01 5.15 -13.26
CA GLU A 7 -9.92 6.01 -13.76
C GLU A 7 -9.33 6.87 -12.65
N GLN A 8 -10.18 7.49 -11.82
CA GLN A 8 -9.71 8.30 -10.70
C GLN A 8 -8.91 7.47 -9.71
N ALA A 9 -9.38 6.28 -9.37
CA ALA A 9 -8.67 5.39 -8.45
C ALA A 9 -7.31 4.99 -9.00
N LEU A 10 -7.23 4.65 -10.28
CA LEU A 10 -5.98 4.29 -10.93
C LEU A 10 -4.97 5.45 -10.94
N ARG A 11 -5.45 6.66 -11.22
CA ARG A 11 -4.60 7.86 -11.22
C ARG A 11 -4.08 8.18 -9.81
N MET A 12 -4.96 8.12 -8.81
CA MET A 12 -4.58 8.38 -7.42
C MET A 12 -3.52 7.42 -6.92
N ALA A 13 -3.61 6.17 -7.34
CA ALA A 13 -2.69 5.12 -6.90
C ALA A 13 -1.41 5.04 -7.74
N ALA A 14 -1.39 5.65 -8.93
CA ALA A 14 -0.31 5.47 -9.91
C ALA A 14 1.07 5.83 -9.35
N SER A 15 1.17 6.88 -8.55
CA SER A 15 2.46 7.36 -8.02
C SER A 15 3.07 6.42 -6.99
N PHE A 16 2.29 5.49 -6.45
CA PHE A 16 2.76 4.60 -5.37
C PHE A 16 3.41 3.31 -5.89
N GLY A 17 3.38 3.08 -7.20
CA GLY A 17 4.00 1.91 -7.78
C GLY A 17 5.51 1.86 -7.56
N GLY A 18 6.05 0.65 -7.42
CA GLY A 18 7.48 0.44 -7.24
C GLY A 18 8.02 0.99 -5.92
N GLY A 19 7.19 1.06 -4.90
CA GLY A 19 7.57 1.62 -3.61
C GLY A 19 7.66 3.13 -3.64
N ILE A 20 6.60 3.77 -4.10
CA ILE A 20 6.41 5.20 -4.27
C ILE A 20 7.35 5.75 -5.35
N GLY A 21 6.80 5.90 -6.56
CA GLY A 21 7.56 6.43 -7.69
C GLY A 21 8.83 5.64 -8.01
N ARG A 22 8.79 4.35 -7.76
CA ARG A 22 9.92 3.42 -7.98
C ARG A 22 11.13 3.70 -7.08
N MET A 23 10.93 4.47 -6.01
CA MET A 23 11.99 4.75 -5.04
C MET A 23 12.29 3.60 -4.07
N ARG A 24 11.55 2.50 -4.19
CA ARG A 24 11.73 1.29 -3.38
C ARG A 24 11.48 1.52 -1.88
N GLU A 25 10.65 2.50 -1.58
CA GLU A 25 10.19 2.77 -0.22
C GLU A 25 8.99 1.88 0.11
N THR A 26 7.99 2.38 0.83
CA THR A 26 6.82 1.58 1.22
C THR A 26 6.13 0.94 0.01
N CYS A 27 5.79 -0.33 0.12
CA CYS A 27 5.10 -1.07 -0.94
C CYS A 27 3.81 -0.36 -1.37
N GLY A 28 3.63 -0.17 -2.69
CA GLY A 28 2.46 0.50 -3.24
C GLY A 28 1.15 -0.20 -2.88
N ALA A 29 1.15 -1.51 -2.76
CA ALA A 29 -0.02 -2.27 -2.32
C ALA A 29 -0.43 -1.88 -0.90
N ALA A 30 0.56 -1.75 0.01
CA ALA A 30 0.32 -1.27 1.36
C ALA A 30 -0.17 0.18 1.36
N CYS A 31 0.40 1.03 0.49
CA CYS A 31 -0.05 2.43 0.34
C CYS A 31 -1.51 2.50 -0.09
N GLY A 32 -1.96 1.61 -0.98
CA GLY A 32 -3.36 1.53 -1.38
C GLY A 32 -4.27 1.26 -0.19
N MET A 33 -3.86 0.34 0.66
CA MET A 33 -4.56 0.03 1.91
C MET A 33 -4.61 1.26 2.82
N PHE A 34 -3.52 2.01 2.92
CA PHE A 34 -3.45 3.23 3.74
C PHE A 34 -4.34 4.35 3.19
N LEU A 35 -4.46 4.46 1.86
CA LEU A 35 -5.41 5.40 1.24
C LEU A 35 -6.84 5.08 1.67
N LEU A 36 -7.21 3.80 1.67
CA LEU A 36 -8.53 3.37 2.12
C LEU A 36 -8.75 3.66 3.60
N ALA A 37 -7.71 3.46 4.42
CA ALA A 37 -7.77 3.79 5.83
C ALA A 37 -8.04 5.29 6.04
N GLY A 38 -7.40 6.14 5.23
CA GLY A 38 -7.63 7.57 5.27
C GLY A 38 -9.07 7.96 4.91
N LEU A 39 -9.66 7.28 3.93
CA LEU A 39 -11.05 7.52 3.54
C LEU A 39 -12.03 7.12 4.64
N GLU A 40 -11.70 6.12 5.45
CA GLU A 40 -12.55 5.66 6.54
C GLU A 40 -12.36 6.46 7.83
N THR A 41 -11.13 6.81 8.18
CA THR A 41 -10.80 7.36 9.50
C THR A 41 -9.98 8.65 9.47
N GLY A 42 -9.65 9.17 8.28
CA GLY A 42 -8.79 10.34 8.15
C GLY A 42 -9.43 11.60 8.70
N ALA A 43 -8.67 12.37 9.47
CA ALA A 43 -9.08 13.66 9.97
C ALA A 43 -8.95 14.72 8.87
N THR A 44 -9.91 15.63 8.78
CA THR A 44 -9.90 16.73 7.80
C THR A 44 -9.43 18.05 8.40
N GLU A 45 -9.35 18.12 9.73
CA GLU A 45 -8.90 19.32 10.45
C GLU A 45 -7.52 19.07 11.07
N GLY A 46 -6.59 20.00 10.84
CA GLY A 46 -5.24 19.87 11.36
C GLY A 46 -5.17 19.84 12.89
N SER A 47 -6.16 20.42 13.55
CA SER A 47 -6.23 20.47 15.01
C SER A 47 -6.90 19.25 15.65
N ASP A 48 -7.43 18.32 14.85
CA ASP A 48 -8.12 17.13 15.35
C ASP A 48 -7.10 16.05 15.75
N ARG A 49 -6.57 16.17 16.95
CA ARG A 49 -5.55 15.25 17.47
C ARG A 49 -6.09 13.83 17.65
N GLU A 50 -7.31 13.69 18.14
CA GLU A 50 -7.93 12.39 18.37
C GLU A 50 -8.21 11.66 17.06
N GLY A 51 -8.72 12.37 16.06
CA GLY A 51 -8.95 11.83 14.73
C GLY A 51 -7.66 11.38 14.06
N LYS A 52 -6.62 12.20 14.15
CA LYS A 52 -5.30 11.85 13.62
C LYS A 52 -4.72 10.63 14.32
N ALA A 53 -4.83 10.57 15.63
CA ALA A 53 -4.32 9.44 16.41
C ALA A 53 -5.02 8.15 16.02
N ALA A 54 -6.34 8.19 15.85
CA ALA A 54 -7.12 7.02 15.44
C ALA A 54 -6.72 6.54 14.04
N ASN A 55 -6.55 7.47 13.09
CA ASN A 55 -6.12 7.14 11.74
C ASN A 55 -4.71 6.52 11.74
N TYR A 56 -3.77 7.15 12.45
CA TYR A 56 -2.39 6.65 12.52
C TYR A 56 -2.32 5.27 13.18
N ALA A 57 -3.11 5.05 14.21
CA ALA A 57 -3.18 3.74 14.88
C ALA A 57 -3.66 2.66 13.91
N LEU A 58 -4.69 2.96 13.11
CA LEU A 58 -5.19 2.03 12.11
C LEU A 58 -4.13 1.73 11.06
N VAL A 59 -3.44 2.76 10.55
CA VAL A 59 -2.38 2.58 9.54
C VAL A 59 -1.27 1.68 10.11
N GLN A 60 -0.85 1.91 11.35
CA GLN A 60 0.18 1.10 11.98
C GLN A 60 -0.26 -0.36 12.17
N GLU A 61 -1.51 -0.58 12.56
CA GLU A 61 -2.08 -1.91 12.70
C GLU A 61 -2.11 -2.66 11.36
N LEU A 62 -2.56 -1.98 10.31
CA LEU A 62 -2.58 -2.55 8.96
C LEU A 62 -1.17 -2.85 8.45
N ALA A 63 -0.22 -1.95 8.73
CA ALA A 63 1.18 -2.14 8.35
C ALA A 63 1.80 -3.36 9.04
N GLU A 64 1.54 -3.54 10.33
CA GLU A 64 2.04 -4.69 11.07
C GLU A 64 1.47 -5.99 10.53
N GLU A 65 0.18 -6.02 10.21
CA GLU A 65 -0.45 -7.21 9.63
C GLU A 65 0.14 -7.52 8.24
N PHE A 66 0.39 -6.49 7.43
CA PHE A 66 1.02 -6.66 6.13
C PHE A 66 2.44 -7.25 6.27
N LYS A 67 3.23 -6.71 7.19
CA LYS A 67 4.58 -7.23 7.48
C LYS A 67 4.52 -8.68 7.94
N ARG A 68 3.57 -9.00 8.81
CA ARG A 68 3.43 -10.36 9.35
C ARG A 68 3.18 -11.37 8.23
N ARG A 69 2.34 -11.01 7.26
CA ARG A 69 1.97 -11.90 6.16
C ARG A 69 3.03 -11.96 5.05
N ASN A 70 3.75 -10.87 4.84
CA ASN A 70 4.64 -10.74 3.69
C ASN A 70 6.13 -10.60 4.04
N GLY A 71 6.45 -10.42 5.30
CA GLY A 71 7.82 -10.34 5.79
C GLY A 71 8.41 -8.94 5.88
N ALA A 72 7.85 -7.97 5.16
CA ALA A 72 8.35 -6.59 5.16
C ALA A 72 7.29 -5.63 4.66
N LEU A 73 7.58 -4.35 4.73
CA LEU A 73 6.72 -3.27 4.24
C LEU A 73 7.35 -2.50 3.09
N ARG A 74 8.68 -2.38 3.09
CA ARG A 74 9.40 -1.65 2.05
C ARG A 74 9.53 -2.48 0.78
N CYS A 75 9.32 -1.82 -0.35
CA CYS A 75 9.44 -2.45 -1.68
C CYS A 75 10.80 -3.12 -1.86
N ALA A 76 11.88 -2.45 -1.49
CA ALA A 76 13.24 -2.98 -1.62
C ALA A 76 13.40 -4.31 -0.87
N ASP A 77 12.87 -4.38 0.34
CA ASP A 77 12.97 -5.60 1.17
C ASP A 77 12.09 -6.73 0.61
N LEU A 78 10.89 -6.39 0.16
CA LEU A 78 9.97 -7.37 -0.43
C LEU A 78 10.51 -7.98 -1.73
N LEU A 79 11.23 -7.19 -2.51
CA LEU A 79 11.85 -7.64 -3.77
C LEU A 79 13.25 -8.20 -3.56
N GLY A 80 13.80 -8.11 -2.35
CA GLY A 80 15.15 -8.58 -2.06
C GLY A 80 16.25 -7.77 -2.74
N LEU A 81 16.01 -6.49 -2.96
CA LEU A 81 16.95 -5.62 -3.66
C LEU A 81 18.10 -5.15 -2.78
N SER A 82 19.28 -5.01 -3.38
CA SER A 82 20.44 -4.43 -2.70
C SER A 82 20.22 -2.94 -2.46
N LYS A 83 20.69 -2.44 -1.31
CA LYS A 83 20.66 -1.00 -1.01
C LYS A 83 21.53 -0.18 -1.97
N LYS A 84 22.42 -0.84 -2.71
CA LYS A 84 23.32 -0.19 -3.66
C LYS A 84 22.73 -0.06 -5.06
N GLU A 85 21.58 -0.65 -5.31
CA GLU A 85 20.94 -0.53 -6.62
C GLU A 85 20.48 0.91 -6.85
N PRO A 86 20.76 1.47 -8.04
CA PRO A 86 20.33 2.84 -8.33
C PRO A 86 18.82 2.94 -8.41
N VAL A 87 18.28 4.06 -7.94
CA VAL A 87 16.88 4.40 -8.10
C VAL A 87 16.70 5.05 -9.47
N ILE A 88 15.95 4.40 -10.33
CA ILE A 88 15.66 4.93 -11.68
C ILE A 88 14.15 4.97 -11.88
N SER A 89 13.70 5.94 -12.69
CA SER A 89 12.28 6.15 -12.91
C SER A 89 11.66 5.28 -13.99
N THR A 90 12.48 4.66 -14.83
CA THR A 90 12.00 3.85 -15.94
C THR A 90 11.53 2.48 -15.47
N PRO A 91 10.23 2.14 -15.62
CA PRO A 91 9.74 0.83 -15.21
C PRO A 91 10.22 -0.26 -16.16
N GLU A 92 10.31 -1.48 -15.65
CA GLU A 92 10.61 -2.64 -16.47
C GLU A 92 9.40 -3.02 -17.32
N ALA A 93 9.65 -3.63 -18.48
CA ALA A 93 8.58 -4.18 -19.31
C ALA A 93 7.84 -5.28 -18.55
N ARG A 94 6.52 -5.28 -18.65
CA ARG A 94 5.67 -6.26 -17.95
C ARG A 94 5.57 -7.56 -18.75
N THR A 95 6.64 -8.35 -18.66
CA THR A 95 6.74 -9.64 -19.33
C THR A 95 6.38 -10.76 -18.36
N GLU A 96 6.26 -12.00 -18.87
CA GLU A 96 6.06 -13.17 -18.00
C GLU A 96 7.20 -13.32 -16.99
N GLN A 97 8.42 -13.01 -17.41
CA GLN A 97 9.59 -13.07 -16.53
C GLN A 97 9.50 -12.04 -15.41
N TYR A 98 8.99 -10.84 -15.71
CA TYR A 98 8.76 -9.80 -14.71
C TYR A 98 7.82 -10.30 -13.62
N TYR A 99 6.68 -10.84 -14.00
CA TYR A 99 5.68 -11.34 -13.04
C TYR A 99 6.16 -12.58 -12.28
N ALA A 100 6.93 -13.43 -12.91
CA ALA A 100 7.46 -14.64 -12.27
C ALA A 100 8.46 -14.31 -11.15
N LYS A 101 9.21 -13.22 -11.30
CA LYS A 101 10.23 -12.80 -10.32
C LYS A 101 9.69 -11.92 -9.21
N ARG A 102 8.54 -11.29 -9.42
CA ARG A 102 8.03 -10.27 -8.50
C ARG A 102 6.73 -10.71 -7.84
N PRO A 103 6.67 -10.69 -6.51
CA PRO A 103 5.45 -11.07 -5.79
C PRO A 103 4.42 -9.94 -5.72
N CYS A 104 4.55 -8.90 -6.53
CA CYS A 104 3.73 -7.68 -6.41
C CYS A 104 2.23 -7.95 -6.52
N ALA A 105 1.81 -8.81 -7.46
CA ALA A 105 0.41 -9.16 -7.61
C ALA A 105 -0.14 -9.81 -6.34
N ARG A 106 0.65 -10.67 -5.70
CA ARG A 106 0.28 -11.31 -4.44
C ARG A 106 0.22 -10.28 -3.32
N MET A 107 1.12 -9.28 -3.32
CA MET A 107 1.10 -8.21 -2.32
C MET A 107 -0.18 -7.39 -2.43
N VAL A 108 -0.62 -7.07 -3.65
CA VAL A 108 -1.88 -6.36 -3.89
C VAL A 108 -3.06 -7.19 -3.36
N GLU A 109 -3.08 -8.48 -3.67
CA GLU A 109 -4.11 -9.39 -3.20
C GLU A 109 -4.14 -9.48 -1.67
N GLU A 110 -2.97 -9.60 -1.03
CA GLU A 110 -2.88 -9.65 0.42
C GLU A 110 -3.32 -8.34 1.08
N ALA A 111 -2.95 -7.19 0.53
CA ALA A 111 -3.38 -5.90 1.04
C ALA A 111 -4.91 -5.76 0.95
N ALA A 112 -5.49 -6.16 -0.19
CA ALA A 112 -6.94 -6.15 -0.38
C ALA A 112 -7.63 -7.08 0.61
N ARG A 113 -7.04 -8.23 0.88
CA ARG A 113 -7.56 -9.21 1.82
C ARG A 113 -7.53 -8.67 3.27
N ILE A 114 -6.41 -8.06 3.65
CA ILE A 114 -6.27 -7.43 4.97
C ILE A 114 -7.34 -6.35 5.17
N TRP A 115 -7.53 -5.50 4.16
CA TRP A 115 -8.53 -4.44 4.21
C TRP A 115 -9.94 -5.02 4.31
N SER A 116 -10.24 -6.03 3.50
CA SER A 116 -11.53 -6.70 3.51
C SER A 116 -11.84 -7.31 4.88
N GLU A 117 -10.86 -7.96 5.49
CA GLU A 117 -10.99 -8.53 6.83
C GLU A 117 -11.22 -7.45 7.88
N HIS A 118 -10.55 -6.30 7.74
CA HIS A 118 -10.76 -5.15 8.62
C HIS A 118 -12.21 -4.66 8.54
N LEU A 119 -12.74 -4.51 7.33
CA LEU A 119 -14.13 -4.09 7.12
C LEU A 119 -15.12 -5.08 7.74
N GLU A 120 -14.85 -6.37 7.64
CA GLU A 120 -15.69 -7.40 8.25
C GLU A 120 -15.72 -7.28 9.77
N LYS A 121 -14.59 -6.98 10.39
CA LYS A 121 -14.52 -6.76 11.85
C LYS A 121 -15.33 -5.54 12.26
N GLN A 122 -15.40 -4.50 11.43
CA GLN A 122 -16.17 -3.30 11.73
C GLN A 122 -17.68 -3.53 11.71
N LYS A 123 -18.13 -4.54 10.97
CA LYS A 123 -19.56 -4.88 10.91
C LYS A 123 -20.07 -5.66 12.12
N LYS A 124 -19.16 -6.15 12.93
CA LYS A 124 -19.49 -6.86 14.17
C LYS A 124 -19.44 -5.89 15.34
#